data_a2b582d54b791b2d71789335e816e8b5
#
_entry.id   a2b582d54b791b2d71789335e816e8b5
#
_cell.length_a   1.000
_cell.length_b   1.000
_cell.length_c   1.000
_cell.angle_alpha   90.00
_cell.angle_beta   90.00
_cell.angle_gamma   90.00
#
_symmetry.space_group_name_H-M   'P 1'
#
loop_
_entity.id
_entity.type
_entity.pdbx_description
1 polymer ?
#
loop_
_entity_poly.entity_id
_entity_poly.type
_entity_poly.pdbx_seq_one_letter_code
_entity_poly.pdbx_strand_id
1 'polypeptide(L)'
;MTDPAPFMLSPFGLPPLSALFLAFLVAGTVLGLGLLHRHAHHVRRHRDAVPQPFAGSIPLHSHQRAADYTVARARLSALHAAANAGFVLALTLGGGLQAMHDAWADVLPAGGLAHGVALLASLGVLGWLFELPFALLRTFGIERTFGFNRMTPRLYLADTVREAALAALIGLPLLAAVLWLTLATGALWWAWVWAFWLGFNLLAMVIWPTFIAPLFNKFTPLADATLKARVEALLARCGFRAKGLFVMDGSRRSAHGNAYFTGLGAAKRIVFFDTLLDKLDADEVEAVLAHELGHFHHRHLLRRLAVLAPASLGVLALLGWLAQQPWFFSGLGMHSADLASALALFTLVLPVFSFPLAPLASHWSRKHEFEADAYAARQADAGKLVSALVKLYRDNASTLTPDPLYSRFHDSHPPAALRIARLQALQR
;
A
#
# COMPACT_ATOMS: atom_id res chain seq x y z
N MET A 1 -6.55 37.01 34.74
CA MET A 1 -5.33 37.07 33.91
C MET A 1 -4.34 36.09 34.53
N THR A 2 -4.34 34.85 34.07
CA THR A 2 -3.33 33.86 34.44
C THR A 2 -2.27 33.92 33.38
N ASP A 3 -1.04 34.27 33.77
CA ASP A 3 0.13 34.24 32.89
C ASP A 3 0.21 32.89 32.17
N PRO A 4 0.39 32.84 30.83
CA PRO A 4 0.64 31.61 30.16
C PRO A 4 1.97 31.05 30.67
N ALA A 5 1.95 29.82 31.18
CA ALA A 5 3.15 29.10 31.61
C ALA A 5 4.25 29.24 30.57
N PRO A 6 5.52 29.48 30.93
CA PRO A 6 6.60 29.67 30.01
C PRO A 6 6.71 28.41 29.12
N PHE A 7 6.57 28.57 27.80
CA PHE A 7 6.84 27.52 26.83
C PHE A 7 8.26 27.01 27.10
N MET A 8 8.38 25.78 27.61
CA MET A 8 9.68 25.13 27.70
C MET A 8 10.19 24.93 26.26
N LEU A 9 11.11 25.76 25.84
CA LEU A 9 11.82 25.55 24.59
C LEU A 9 12.66 24.27 24.70
N SER A 10 12.74 23.49 23.64
CA SER A 10 13.69 22.38 23.55
C SER A 10 15.12 22.93 23.69
N PRO A 11 16.15 22.08 23.94
CA PRO A 11 17.56 22.51 23.95
C PRO A 11 18.01 23.26 22.68
N PHE A 12 17.23 23.18 21.62
CA PHE A 12 17.47 23.84 20.33
C PHE A 12 16.65 25.14 20.13
N GLY A 13 15.94 25.63 21.14
CA GLY A 13 15.08 26.81 21.01
C GLY A 13 13.78 26.59 20.24
N LEU A 14 13.44 25.33 19.90
CA LEU A 14 12.23 24.97 19.15
C LEU A 14 11.08 24.55 20.10
N PRO A 15 9.82 24.75 19.71
CA PRO A 15 8.70 24.14 20.40
C PRO A 15 8.88 22.62 20.55
N PRO A 16 8.47 22.00 21.66
CA PRO A 16 8.71 20.57 21.92
C PRO A 16 8.19 19.64 20.80
N LEU A 17 7.01 19.94 20.25
CA LEU A 17 6.44 19.14 19.15
C LEU A 17 7.27 19.27 17.87
N SER A 18 7.75 20.47 17.54
CA SER A 18 8.62 20.70 16.37
C SER A 18 9.91 19.89 16.48
N ALA A 19 10.54 19.91 17.67
CA ALA A 19 11.76 19.15 17.94
C ALA A 19 11.50 17.63 17.83
N LEU A 20 10.40 17.15 18.41
CA LEU A 20 10.01 15.74 18.34
C LEU A 20 9.71 15.31 16.89
N PHE A 21 8.94 16.10 16.15
CA PHE A 21 8.63 15.86 14.74
C PHE A 21 9.90 15.79 13.89
N LEU A 22 10.81 16.76 14.03
CA LEU A 22 12.08 16.76 13.31
C LEU A 22 12.93 15.53 13.66
N ALA A 23 13.00 15.17 14.94
CA ALA A 23 13.73 14.00 15.38
C ALA A 23 13.18 12.71 14.71
N PHE A 24 11.87 12.50 14.70
CA PHE A 24 11.24 11.37 14.04
C PHE A 24 11.39 11.40 12.51
N LEU A 25 11.23 12.58 11.88
CA LEU A 25 11.41 12.74 10.45
C LEU A 25 12.84 12.40 10.01
N VAL A 26 13.83 12.97 10.70
CA VAL A 26 15.24 12.72 10.39
C VAL A 26 15.62 11.27 10.70
N ALA A 27 15.29 10.76 11.88
CA ALA A 27 15.59 9.39 12.27
C ALA A 27 14.93 8.37 11.33
N GLY A 28 13.64 8.57 11.00
CA GLY A 28 12.90 7.73 10.07
C GLY A 28 13.50 7.74 8.66
N THR A 29 13.86 8.94 8.17
CA THR A 29 14.49 9.10 6.85
C THR A 29 15.87 8.45 6.82
N VAL A 30 16.72 8.69 7.79
CA VAL A 30 18.08 8.11 7.88
C VAL A 30 17.99 6.59 7.98
N LEU A 31 17.10 6.05 8.82
CA LEU A 31 16.88 4.61 8.94
C LEU A 31 16.36 4.02 7.63
N GLY A 32 15.38 4.66 6.98
CA GLY A 32 14.84 4.21 5.69
C GLY A 32 15.89 4.20 4.58
N LEU A 33 16.69 5.27 4.45
CA LEU A 33 17.80 5.36 3.51
C LEU A 33 18.87 4.31 3.82
N GLY A 34 19.19 4.10 5.09
CA GLY A 34 20.15 3.08 5.54
C GLY A 34 19.68 1.67 5.19
N LEU A 35 18.40 1.35 5.39
CA LEU A 35 17.80 0.07 5.02
C LEU A 35 17.82 -0.15 3.50
N LEU A 36 17.47 0.86 2.70
CA LEU A 36 17.52 0.80 1.23
C LEU A 36 18.94 0.62 0.71
N HIS A 37 19.89 1.36 1.26
CA HIS A 37 21.32 1.23 0.91
C HIS A 37 21.84 -0.17 1.24
N ARG A 38 21.57 -0.65 2.45
CA ARG A 38 21.93 -2.00 2.91
C ARG A 38 21.32 -3.07 2.01
N HIS A 39 20.06 -2.94 1.66
CA HIS A 39 19.35 -3.86 0.76
C HIS A 39 20.01 -3.89 -0.63
N ALA A 40 20.21 -2.73 -1.26
CA ALA A 40 20.86 -2.63 -2.55
C ALA A 40 22.28 -3.20 -2.54
N HIS A 41 23.04 -2.95 -1.48
CA HIS A 41 24.41 -3.51 -1.30
C HIS A 41 24.38 -5.03 -1.14
N HIS A 42 23.49 -5.55 -0.28
CA HIS A 42 23.34 -6.98 -0.04
C HIS A 42 22.99 -7.74 -1.33
N VAL A 43 21.99 -7.23 -2.07
CA VAL A 43 21.56 -7.82 -3.35
C VAL A 43 22.70 -7.84 -4.37
N ARG A 44 23.48 -6.74 -4.47
CA ARG A 44 24.65 -6.70 -5.37
C ARG A 44 25.73 -7.72 -5.01
N ARG A 45 26.02 -7.89 -3.72
CA ARG A 45 27.03 -8.87 -3.26
C ARG A 45 26.67 -10.30 -3.60
N HIS A 46 25.38 -10.63 -3.73
CA HIS A 46 24.90 -11.98 -4.05
C HIS A 46 24.47 -12.13 -5.50
N ARG A 47 24.77 -11.15 -6.37
CA ARG A 47 24.31 -11.09 -7.76
C ARG A 47 24.88 -12.21 -8.64
N ASP A 48 26.09 -12.63 -8.37
CA ASP A 48 26.85 -13.51 -9.27
C ASP A 48 26.71 -15.00 -8.92
N ALA A 49 25.89 -15.34 -7.93
CA ALA A 49 25.62 -16.72 -7.52
C ALA A 49 24.13 -16.91 -7.18
N VAL A 50 23.48 -17.81 -7.91
CA VAL A 50 22.08 -18.19 -7.61
C VAL A 50 22.04 -18.97 -6.28
N PRO A 51 21.18 -18.58 -5.30
CA PRO A 51 21.06 -19.32 -4.06
C PRO A 51 20.65 -20.78 -4.27
N GLN A 52 21.18 -21.69 -3.42
CA GLN A 52 21.00 -23.14 -3.54
C GLN A 52 19.54 -23.61 -3.80
N PRO A 53 18.50 -23.09 -3.11
CA PRO A 53 17.12 -23.52 -3.37
C PRO A 53 16.64 -23.26 -4.80
N PHE A 54 17.34 -22.42 -5.58
CA PHE A 54 16.97 -21.99 -6.92
C PHE A 54 17.98 -22.38 -8.00
N ALA A 55 19.15 -22.94 -7.63
CA ALA A 55 20.27 -23.17 -8.54
C ALA A 55 19.93 -24.06 -9.75
N GLY A 56 19.00 -25.02 -9.58
CA GLY A 56 18.55 -25.90 -10.68
C GLY A 56 17.37 -25.34 -11.48
N SER A 57 16.74 -24.24 -11.04
CA SER A 57 15.45 -23.76 -11.60
C SER A 57 15.52 -22.36 -12.16
N ILE A 58 16.42 -21.53 -11.69
CA ILE A 58 16.57 -20.12 -12.12
C ILE A 58 17.96 -19.93 -12.74
N PRO A 59 18.05 -19.56 -14.02
CA PRO A 59 19.32 -19.26 -14.67
C PRO A 59 20.00 -18.03 -14.04
N LEU A 60 21.33 -18.00 -14.05
CA LEU A 60 22.13 -16.90 -13.48
C LEU A 60 21.74 -15.54 -14.06
N HIS A 61 21.54 -15.44 -15.37
CA HIS A 61 21.15 -14.18 -16.02
C HIS A 61 19.80 -13.64 -15.49
N SER A 62 18.85 -14.52 -15.16
CA SER A 62 17.56 -14.12 -14.57
C SER A 62 17.73 -13.62 -13.13
N HIS A 63 18.59 -14.27 -12.35
CA HIS A 63 18.95 -13.80 -11.01
C HIS A 63 19.66 -12.45 -11.06
N GLN A 64 20.60 -12.26 -11.98
CA GLN A 64 21.30 -10.99 -12.18
C GLN A 64 20.35 -9.88 -12.59
N ARG A 65 19.39 -10.17 -13.51
CA ARG A 65 18.35 -9.23 -13.91
C ARG A 65 17.47 -8.82 -12.72
N ALA A 66 17.08 -9.78 -11.86
CA ALA A 66 16.31 -9.51 -10.65
C ALA A 66 17.08 -8.64 -9.65
N ALA A 67 18.39 -8.89 -9.49
CA ALA A 67 19.27 -8.09 -8.67
C ALA A 67 19.38 -6.64 -9.19
N ASP A 68 19.64 -6.47 -10.49
CA ASP A 68 19.77 -5.17 -11.14
C ASP A 68 18.47 -4.35 -11.06
N TYR A 69 17.31 -5.01 -11.29
CA TYR A 69 16.00 -4.43 -11.15
C TYR A 69 15.71 -3.97 -9.71
N THR A 70 16.02 -4.82 -8.73
CA THR A 70 15.85 -4.49 -7.30
C THR A 70 16.70 -3.30 -6.91
N VAL A 71 17.96 -3.24 -7.36
CA VAL A 71 18.87 -2.13 -7.09
C VAL A 71 18.37 -0.83 -7.74
N ALA A 72 17.87 -0.88 -8.99
CA ALA A 72 17.32 0.29 -9.66
C ALA A 72 16.11 0.85 -8.90
N ARG A 73 15.21 -0.03 -8.46
CA ARG A 73 14.05 0.35 -7.63
C ARG A 73 14.46 0.93 -6.28
N ALA A 74 15.43 0.30 -5.60
CA ALA A 74 15.92 0.79 -4.31
C ALA A 74 16.52 2.20 -4.40
N ARG A 75 17.23 2.52 -5.50
CA ARG A 75 17.76 3.87 -5.76
C ARG A 75 16.66 4.91 -5.94
N LEU A 76 15.64 4.58 -6.76
CA LEU A 76 14.50 5.48 -6.95
C LEU A 76 13.74 5.68 -5.64
N SER A 77 13.54 4.61 -4.86
CA SER A 77 12.90 4.69 -3.53
C SER A 77 13.71 5.54 -2.55
N ALA A 78 15.04 5.50 -2.59
CA ALA A 78 15.89 6.34 -1.74
C ALA A 78 15.76 7.83 -2.13
N LEU A 79 15.77 8.14 -3.43
CA LEU A 79 15.54 9.51 -3.91
C LEU A 79 14.15 10.01 -3.48
N HIS A 80 13.12 9.19 -3.67
CA HIS A 80 11.75 9.50 -3.24
C HIS A 80 11.66 9.75 -1.73
N ALA A 81 12.27 8.89 -0.89
CA ALA A 81 12.24 9.04 0.56
C ALA A 81 12.90 10.37 1.02
N ALA A 82 14.04 10.73 0.42
CA ALA A 82 14.71 12.00 0.72
C ALA A 82 13.88 13.20 0.27
N ALA A 83 13.32 13.14 -0.95
CA ALA A 83 12.47 14.21 -1.48
C ALA A 83 11.18 14.36 -0.66
N ASN A 84 10.56 13.24 -0.25
CA ASN A 84 9.35 13.25 0.59
C ASN A 84 9.60 13.88 1.97
N ALA A 85 10.75 13.63 2.59
CA ALA A 85 11.11 14.29 3.84
C ALA A 85 11.20 15.82 3.66
N GLY A 86 11.81 16.30 2.57
CA GLY A 86 11.83 17.71 2.21
C GLY A 86 10.45 18.28 1.92
N PHE A 87 9.60 17.53 1.20
CA PHE A 87 8.22 17.92 0.88
C PHE A 87 7.36 18.08 2.14
N VAL A 88 7.40 17.09 3.04
CA VAL A 88 6.67 17.15 4.32
C VAL A 88 7.19 18.31 5.18
N LEU A 89 8.51 18.52 5.25
CA LEU A 89 9.10 19.64 5.98
C LEU A 89 8.68 21.00 5.40
N ALA A 90 8.68 21.15 4.08
CA ALA A 90 8.26 22.39 3.41
C ALA A 90 6.79 22.72 3.68
N LEU A 91 5.92 21.70 3.68
CA LEU A 91 4.49 21.89 3.94
C LEU A 91 4.19 22.16 5.41
N THR A 92 4.96 21.59 6.34
CA THR A 92 4.79 21.79 7.79
C THR A 92 5.59 23.00 8.26
N LEU A 93 6.75 22.78 8.85
CA LEU A 93 7.60 23.83 9.46
C LEU A 93 8.08 24.89 8.45
N GLY A 94 8.10 24.57 7.14
CA GLY A 94 8.37 25.53 6.07
C GLY A 94 7.20 26.46 5.74
N GLY A 95 6.05 26.31 6.40
CA GLY A 95 4.89 27.19 6.27
C GLY A 95 4.06 27.00 5.01
N GLY A 96 4.36 25.98 4.18
CA GLY A 96 3.65 25.76 2.90
C GLY A 96 2.16 25.50 3.09
N LEU A 97 1.77 24.75 4.11
CA LEU A 97 0.36 24.49 4.42
C LEU A 97 -0.36 25.75 4.93
N GLN A 98 0.32 26.58 5.74
CA GLN A 98 -0.22 27.88 6.16
C GLN A 98 -0.44 28.81 4.96
N ALA A 99 0.53 28.89 4.05
CA ALA A 99 0.40 29.70 2.84
C ALA A 99 -0.78 29.24 1.96
N MET A 100 -1.01 27.92 1.83
CA MET A 100 -2.17 27.38 1.12
C MET A 100 -3.48 27.72 1.82
N HIS A 101 -3.51 27.64 3.16
CA HIS A 101 -4.67 28.02 3.96
C HIS A 101 -5.03 29.50 3.75
N ASP A 102 -4.04 30.38 3.84
CA ASP A 102 -4.24 31.84 3.72
C ASP A 102 -4.68 32.22 2.28
N ALA A 103 -4.10 31.61 1.28
CA ALA A 103 -4.50 31.82 -0.11
C ALA A 103 -5.98 31.44 -0.38
N TRP A 104 -6.48 30.41 0.28
CA TRP A 104 -7.90 30.09 0.20
C TRP A 104 -8.77 30.98 1.10
N ALA A 105 -8.25 31.48 2.23
CA ALA A 105 -8.95 32.41 3.11
C ALA A 105 -9.19 33.78 2.47
N ASP A 106 -8.36 34.17 1.49
CA ASP A 106 -8.56 35.39 0.70
C ASP A 106 -9.81 35.30 -0.25
N VAL A 107 -10.25 34.08 -0.57
CA VAL A 107 -11.31 33.83 -1.55
C VAL A 107 -12.57 33.24 -0.90
N LEU A 108 -12.39 32.43 0.15
CA LEU A 108 -13.46 31.69 0.83
C LEU A 108 -13.45 31.98 2.32
N PRO A 109 -14.60 32.00 3.00
CA PRO A 109 -14.66 32.21 4.43
C PRO A 109 -13.79 31.17 5.19
N ALA A 110 -12.77 31.63 5.90
CA ALA A 110 -11.84 30.78 6.66
C ALA A 110 -12.60 29.87 7.65
N GLY A 111 -12.19 28.61 7.77
CA GLY A 111 -12.84 27.60 8.60
C GLY A 111 -14.20 27.10 8.08
N GLY A 112 -14.70 27.64 6.97
CA GLY A 112 -15.91 27.17 6.34
C GLY A 112 -15.73 25.84 5.57
N LEU A 113 -16.84 25.17 5.26
CA LEU A 113 -16.83 23.90 4.55
C LEU A 113 -16.10 24.00 3.19
N ALA A 114 -16.40 25.02 2.40
CA ALA A 114 -15.79 25.23 1.09
C ALA A 114 -14.28 25.49 1.19
N HIS A 115 -13.84 26.29 2.15
CA HIS A 115 -12.44 26.55 2.43
C HIS A 115 -11.70 25.26 2.80
N GLY A 116 -12.25 24.45 3.71
CA GLY A 116 -11.64 23.19 4.13
C GLY A 116 -11.57 22.17 2.98
N VAL A 117 -12.61 22.06 2.13
CA VAL A 117 -12.57 21.20 0.94
C VAL A 117 -11.50 21.68 -0.03
N ALA A 118 -11.41 22.98 -0.29
CA ALA A 118 -10.42 23.56 -1.19
C ALA A 118 -8.98 23.31 -0.68
N LEU A 119 -8.73 23.52 0.61
CA LEU A 119 -7.42 23.25 1.26
C LEU A 119 -7.02 21.80 1.10
N LEU A 120 -7.88 20.85 1.50
CA LEU A 120 -7.56 19.43 1.47
C LEU A 120 -7.45 18.90 0.04
N ALA A 121 -8.30 19.36 -0.88
CA ALA A 121 -8.22 19.01 -2.30
C ALA A 121 -6.92 19.54 -2.93
N SER A 122 -6.52 20.78 -2.63
CA SER A 122 -5.26 21.35 -3.10
C SER A 122 -4.05 20.60 -2.56
N LEU A 123 -4.07 20.20 -1.29
CA LEU A 123 -3.04 19.34 -0.71
C LEU A 123 -2.96 17.99 -1.45
N GLY A 124 -4.12 17.39 -1.77
CA GLY A 124 -4.18 16.16 -2.56
C GLY A 124 -3.59 16.32 -3.97
N VAL A 125 -3.92 17.41 -4.67
CA VAL A 125 -3.36 17.73 -5.99
C VAL A 125 -1.86 17.96 -5.91
N LEU A 126 -1.38 18.70 -4.91
CA LEU A 126 0.05 18.96 -4.71
C LEU A 126 0.81 17.67 -4.42
N GLY A 127 0.25 16.78 -3.59
CA GLY A 127 0.78 15.45 -3.33
C GLY A 127 0.85 14.60 -4.60
N TRP A 128 -0.19 14.60 -5.42
CA TRP A 128 -0.20 13.91 -6.70
C TRP A 128 0.85 14.47 -7.67
N LEU A 129 1.00 15.80 -7.75
CA LEU A 129 2.05 16.43 -8.57
C LEU A 129 3.45 16.08 -8.09
N PHE A 130 3.65 15.98 -6.77
CA PHE A 130 4.90 15.53 -6.17
C PHE A 130 5.23 14.07 -6.56
N GLU A 131 4.24 13.17 -6.54
CA GLU A 131 4.42 11.75 -6.88
C GLU A 131 4.62 11.49 -8.38
N LEU A 132 4.10 12.36 -9.25
CA LEU A 132 4.07 12.17 -10.70
C LEU A 132 5.46 11.89 -11.32
N PRO A 133 6.54 12.64 -11.05
CA PRO A 133 7.85 12.36 -11.62
C PRO A 133 8.40 10.99 -11.20
N PHE A 134 8.17 10.55 -9.96
CA PHE A 134 8.59 9.24 -9.48
C PHE A 134 7.80 8.11 -10.15
N ALA A 135 6.50 8.28 -10.36
CA ALA A 135 5.66 7.34 -11.08
C ALA A 135 6.08 7.19 -12.56
N LEU A 136 6.40 8.31 -13.23
CA LEU A 136 6.90 8.31 -14.61
C LEU A 136 8.28 7.64 -14.71
N LEU A 137 9.23 7.98 -13.83
CA LEU A 137 10.55 7.35 -13.77
C LEU A 137 10.45 5.85 -13.49
N ARG A 138 9.57 5.42 -12.62
CA ARG A 138 9.30 4.00 -12.37
C ARG A 138 8.75 3.33 -13.61
N THR A 139 7.65 3.84 -14.18
CA THR A 139 6.90 3.19 -15.26
C THR A 139 7.69 3.21 -16.58
N PHE A 140 8.12 4.38 -17.04
CA PHE A 140 8.75 4.54 -18.35
C PHE A 140 10.28 4.47 -18.31
N GLY A 141 10.88 4.61 -17.13
CA GLY A 141 12.30 4.37 -16.89
C GLY A 141 12.56 2.92 -16.52
N ILE A 142 12.34 2.56 -15.24
CA ILE A 142 12.75 1.28 -14.68
C ILE A 142 11.95 0.11 -15.29
N GLU A 143 10.61 0.13 -15.19
CA GLU A 143 9.77 -0.98 -15.69
C GLU A 143 9.96 -1.23 -17.18
N ARG A 144 10.16 -0.15 -17.96
CA ARG A 144 10.46 -0.25 -19.39
C ARG A 144 11.82 -0.87 -19.65
N THR A 145 12.87 -0.44 -18.94
CA THR A 145 14.24 -0.97 -19.09
C THR A 145 14.31 -2.45 -18.80
N PHE A 146 13.55 -2.93 -17.82
CA PHE A 146 13.48 -4.34 -17.46
C PHE A 146 12.38 -5.13 -18.21
N GLY A 147 11.67 -4.51 -19.16
CA GLY A 147 10.69 -5.17 -20.01
C GLY A 147 9.36 -5.51 -19.33
N PHE A 148 9.04 -4.85 -18.20
CA PHE A 148 7.78 -5.06 -17.48
C PHE A 148 6.69 -4.08 -17.89
N ASN A 149 7.05 -2.87 -18.34
CA ASN A 149 6.08 -1.89 -18.79
C ASN A 149 5.49 -2.28 -20.15
N ARG A 150 4.17 -2.38 -20.19
CA ARG A 150 3.35 -2.56 -21.41
C ARG A 150 2.50 -1.34 -21.73
N MET A 151 2.49 -0.33 -20.83
CA MET A 151 1.71 0.88 -21.02
C MET A 151 2.33 1.77 -22.10
N THR A 152 1.47 2.25 -22.99
CA THR A 152 1.82 3.37 -23.87
C THR A 152 1.60 4.69 -23.13
N PRO A 153 2.29 5.80 -23.50
CA PRO A 153 2.03 7.12 -22.91
C PRO A 153 0.55 7.55 -23.03
N ARG A 154 -0.10 7.20 -24.15
CA ARG A 154 -1.52 7.49 -24.36
C ARG A 154 -2.41 6.74 -23.37
N LEU A 155 -2.12 5.46 -23.12
CA LEU A 155 -2.87 4.66 -22.13
C LEU A 155 -2.65 5.20 -20.72
N TYR A 156 -1.39 5.55 -20.38
CA TYR A 156 -1.05 6.15 -19.10
C TYR A 156 -1.83 7.45 -18.86
N LEU A 157 -1.85 8.36 -19.85
CA LEU A 157 -2.61 9.61 -19.75
C LEU A 157 -4.12 9.35 -19.61
N ALA A 158 -4.67 8.41 -20.39
CA ALA A 158 -6.09 8.07 -20.30
C ALA A 158 -6.45 7.50 -18.93
N ASP A 159 -5.61 6.65 -18.34
CA ASP A 159 -5.81 6.10 -17.00
C ASP A 159 -5.68 7.22 -15.93
N THR A 160 -4.68 8.09 -16.06
CA THR A 160 -4.51 9.27 -15.17
C THR A 160 -5.73 10.19 -15.18
N VAL A 161 -6.31 10.47 -16.37
CA VAL A 161 -7.54 11.29 -16.46
C VAL A 161 -8.72 10.58 -15.81
N ARG A 162 -8.87 9.26 -16.00
CA ARG A 162 -9.93 8.49 -15.33
C ARG A 162 -9.77 8.49 -13.82
N GLU A 163 -8.54 8.30 -13.34
CA GLU A 163 -8.21 8.35 -11.91
C GLU A 163 -8.52 9.72 -11.31
N ALA A 164 -8.13 10.80 -11.99
CA ALA A 164 -8.44 12.18 -11.57
C ALA A 164 -9.96 12.44 -11.55
N ALA A 165 -10.69 11.99 -12.57
CA ALA A 165 -12.15 12.11 -12.62
C ALA A 165 -12.83 11.33 -11.48
N LEU A 166 -12.38 10.11 -11.19
CA LEU A 166 -12.88 9.31 -10.07
C LEU A 166 -12.53 9.94 -8.72
N ALA A 167 -11.30 10.45 -8.57
CA ALA A 167 -10.87 11.17 -7.38
C ALA A 167 -11.72 12.41 -7.13
N ALA A 168 -12.06 13.17 -8.16
CA ALA A 168 -12.96 14.30 -8.05
C ALA A 168 -14.41 13.86 -7.73
N LEU A 169 -14.93 12.87 -8.46
CA LEU A 169 -16.32 12.41 -8.33
C LEU A 169 -16.62 11.75 -6.98
N ILE A 170 -15.67 11.00 -6.44
CA ILE A 170 -15.82 10.28 -5.17
C ILE A 170 -15.13 11.05 -4.04
N GLY A 171 -13.92 11.55 -4.26
CA GLY A 171 -13.09 12.18 -3.24
C GLY A 171 -13.63 13.51 -2.75
N LEU A 172 -14.11 14.41 -3.65
CA LEU A 172 -14.63 15.70 -3.20
C LEU A 172 -15.91 15.57 -2.36
N PRO A 173 -16.93 14.77 -2.74
CA PRO A 173 -18.06 14.50 -1.85
C PRO A 173 -17.66 13.84 -0.53
N LEU A 174 -16.69 12.94 -0.55
CA LEU A 174 -16.17 12.28 0.65
C LEU A 174 -15.53 13.31 1.60
N LEU A 175 -14.65 14.18 1.07
CA LEU A 175 -14.04 15.27 1.84
C LEU A 175 -15.10 16.22 2.40
N ALA A 176 -16.07 16.61 1.59
CA ALA A 176 -17.17 17.47 2.02
C ALA A 176 -18.01 16.81 3.13
N ALA A 177 -18.31 15.51 3.01
CA ALA A 177 -19.04 14.75 4.03
C ALA A 177 -18.26 14.64 5.34
N VAL A 178 -16.95 14.35 5.28
CA VAL A 178 -16.08 14.32 6.46
C VAL A 178 -16.07 15.67 7.14
N LEU A 179 -15.81 16.75 6.42
CA LEU A 179 -15.78 18.11 6.99
C LEU A 179 -17.16 18.56 7.51
N TRP A 180 -18.24 18.20 6.81
CA TRP A 180 -19.59 18.48 7.29
C TRP A 180 -19.85 17.74 8.62
N LEU A 181 -19.49 16.46 8.73
CA LEU A 181 -19.59 15.71 9.99
C LEU A 181 -18.80 16.38 11.11
N THR A 182 -17.60 16.90 10.83
CA THR A 182 -16.80 17.59 11.87
C THR A 182 -17.50 18.85 12.39
N LEU A 183 -18.23 19.57 11.55
CA LEU A 183 -18.96 20.77 11.91
C LEU A 183 -20.32 20.47 12.58
N ALA A 184 -20.98 19.38 12.15
CA ALA A 184 -22.36 19.07 12.55
C ALA A 184 -22.46 18.27 13.86
N THR A 185 -21.43 17.50 14.25
CA THR A 185 -21.57 16.50 15.33
C THR A 185 -20.85 16.86 16.64
N GLY A 186 -20.31 18.09 16.73
CA GLY A 186 -19.73 18.63 17.97
C GLY A 186 -18.52 17.83 18.48
N ALA A 187 -18.37 17.65 19.79
CA ALA A 187 -17.17 17.08 20.43
C ALA A 187 -16.84 15.62 20.00
N LEU A 188 -17.82 14.86 19.54
CA LEU A 188 -17.65 13.47 19.12
C LEU A 188 -17.51 13.31 17.60
N TRP A 189 -17.19 14.38 16.88
CA TRP A 189 -17.06 14.36 15.41
C TRP A 189 -16.14 13.24 14.90
N TRP A 190 -15.07 12.96 15.60
CA TRP A 190 -14.09 11.92 15.25
C TRP A 190 -14.70 10.50 15.25
N ALA A 191 -15.66 10.22 16.13
CA ALA A 191 -16.36 8.93 16.16
C ALA A 191 -17.33 8.79 14.97
N TRP A 192 -18.03 9.86 14.60
CA TRP A 192 -18.91 9.88 13.43
C TRP A 192 -18.12 9.79 12.14
N VAL A 193 -17.00 10.50 12.03
CA VAL A 193 -16.08 10.39 10.88
C VAL A 193 -15.52 8.97 10.79
N TRP A 194 -15.17 8.35 11.92
CA TRP A 194 -14.73 6.95 11.93
C TRP A 194 -15.82 6.00 11.44
N ALA A 195 -17.04 6.11 11.93
CA ALA A 195 -18.14 5.26 11.51
C ALA A 195 -18.44 5.41 10.01
N PHE A 196 -18.46 6.65 9.51
CA PHE A 196 -18.63 6.98 8.11
C PHE A 196 -17.47 6.40 7.25
N TRP A 197 -16.23 6.61 7.66
CA TRP A 197 -15.05 6.09 6.97
C TRP A 197 -15.02 4.56 6.94
N LEU A 198 -15.34 3.90 8.06
CA LEU A 198 -15.44 2.44 8.12
C LEU A 198 -16.53 1.92 7.19
N GLY A 199 -17.73 2.53 7.23
CA GLY A 199 -18.85 2.18 6.34
C GLY A 199 -18.48 2.38 4.87
N PHE A 200 -17.82 3.49 4.53
CA PHE A 200 -17.32 3.76 3.18
C PHE A 200 -16.33 2.69 2.72
N ASN A 201 -15.35 2.30 3.55
CA ASN A 201 -14.38 1.27 3.19
C ASN A 201 -15.04 -0.10 2.97
N LEU A 202 -15.99 -0.49 3.82
CA LEU A 202 -16.74 -1.73 3.64
C LEU A 202 -17.56 -1.71 2.34
N LEU A 203 -18.19 -0.58 2.04
CA LEU A 203 -18.92 -0.38 0.78
C LEU A 203 -17.98 -0.42 -0.44
N ALA A 204 -16.82 0.23 -0.34
CA ALA A 204 -15.80 0.25 -1.40
C ALA A 204 -15.29 -1.17 -1.73
N MET A 205 -15.16 -2.06 -0.75
CA MET A 205 -14.79 -3.47 -0.99
C MET A 205 -15.79 -4.21 -1.90
N VAL A 206 -17.03 -3.77 -1.96
CA VAL A 206 -18.07 -4.37 -2.83
C VAL A 206 -18.17 -3.61 -4.16
N ILE A 207 -18.12 -2.29 -4.10
CA ILE A 207 -18.28 -1.42 -5.29
C ILE A 207 -17.07 -1.49 -6.20
N TRP A 208 -15.86 -1.46 -5.64
CA TRP A 208 -14.62 -1.40 -6.41
C TRP A 208 -14.48 -2.51 -7.47
N PRO A 209 -14.57 -3.80 -7.13
CA PRO A 209 -14.38 -4.87 -8.11
C PRO A 209 -15.52 -4.96 -9.14
N THR A 210 -16.69 -4.40 -8.82
CA THR A 210 -17.87 -4.52 -9.65
C THR A 210 -18.05 -3.34 -10.62
N PHE A 211 -17.71 -2.12 -10.18
CA PHE A 211 -17.98 -0.90 -10.93
C PHE A 211 -16.70 -0.13 -11.30
N ILE A 212 -15.69 -0.10 -10.42
CA ILE A 212 -14.49 0.72 -10.64
C ILE A 212 -13.44 -0.04 -11.44
N ALA A 213 -13.10 -1.28 -11.06
CA ALA A 213 -12.08 -2.07 -11.75
C ALA A 213 -12.38 -2.27 -13.25
N PRO A 214 -13.66 -2.46 -13.70
CA PRO A 214 -14.00 -2.57 -15.12
C PRO A 214 -13.78 -1.30 -15.95
N LEU A 215 -13.64 -0.13 -15.34
CA LEU A 215 -13.28 1.11 -16.05
C LEU A 215 -11.83 1.09 -16.57
N PHE A 216 -10.99 0.30 -15.92
CA PHE A 216 -9.56 0.18 -16.24
C PHE A 216 -9.23 -1.10 -16.98
N ASN A 217 -9.84 -2.23 -16.62
CA ASN A 217 -9.49 -3.56 -17.12
C ASN A 217 -10.71 -4.27 -17.69
N LYS A 218 -10.48 -5.12 -18.69
CA LYS A 218 -11.50 -6.02 -19.23
C LYS A 218 -11.47 -7.34 -18.43
N PHE A 219 -12.66 -7.77 -18.01
CA PHE A 219 -12.86 -9.04 -17.32
C PHE A 219 -13.65 -9.97 -18.22
N THR A 220 -13.10 -11.15 -18.51
CA THR A 220 -13.77 -12.20 -19.29
C THR A 220 -13.93 -13.45 -18.42
N PRO A 221 -15.02 -14.21 -18.54
CA PRO A 221 -15.12 -15.53 -17.88
C PRO A 221 -13.94 -16.42 -18.28
N LEU A 222 -13.47 -17.26 -17.34
CA LEU A 222 -12.42 -18.26 -17.62
C LEU A 222 -12.96 -19.25 -18.66
N ALA A 223 -12.33 -19.25 -19.85
CA ALA A 223 -12.76 -20.05 -21.01
C ALA A 223 -12.24 -21.50 -20.98
N ASP A 224 -11.08 -21.75 -20.36
CA ASP A 224 -10.52 -23.09 -20.23
C ASP A 224 -11.40 -23.96 -19.33
N ALA A 225 -12.14 -24.90 -19.96
CA ALA A 225 -13.06 -25.78 -19.27
C ALA A 225 -12.36 -26.75 -18.32
N THR A 226 -11.14 -27.17 -18.64
CA THR A 226 -10.35 -28.10 -17.82
C THR A 226 -9.89 -27.41 -16.55
N LEU A 227 -9.28 -26.24 -16.68
CA LEU A 227 -8.85 -25.43 -15.54
C LEU A 227 -10.06 -25.01 -14.69
N LYS A 228 -11.16 -24.63 -15.35
CA LYS A 228 -12.41 -24.26 -14.64
C LYS A 228 -12.93 -25.42 -13.77
N ALA A 229 -13.02 -26.64 -14.33
CA ALA A 229 -13.48 -27.81 -13.59
C ALA A 229 -12.56 -28.13 -12.39
N ARG A 230 -11.26 -28.02 -12.55
CA ARG A 230 -10.27 -28.21 -11.47
C ARG A 230 -10.44 -27.19 -10.36
N VAL A 231 -10.55 -25.90 -10.72
CA VAL A 231 -10.78 -24.83 -9.74
C VAL A 231 -12.10 -25.05 -8.99
N GLU A 232 -13.17 -25.41 -9.68
CA GLU A 232 -14.46 -25.70 -9.07
C GLU A 232 -14.38 -26.91 -8.11
N ALA A 233 -13.64 -27.97 -8.47
CA ALA A 233 -13.38 -29.11 -7.59
C ALA A 233 -12.57 -28.72 -6.34
N LEU A 234 -11.55 -27.89 -6.47
CA LEU A 234 -10.81 -27.34 -5.33
C LEU A 234 -11.70 -26.51 -4.41
N LEU A 235 -12.52 -25.61 -4.97
CA LEU A 235 -13.46 -24.80 -4.20
C LEU A 235 -14.45 -25.67 -3.42
N ALA A 236 -14.98 -26.71 -4.05
CA ALA A 236 -15.89 -27.66 -3.40
C ALA A 236 -15.21 -28.40 -2.24
N ARG A 237 -13.98 -28.92 -2.43
CA ARG A 237 -13.18 -29.55 -1.35
C ARG A 237 -12.94 -28.62 -0.17
N CYS A 238 -12.68 -27.33 -0.46
CA CYS A 238 -12.42 -26.32 0.56
C CYS A 238 -13.70 -25.74 1.18
N GLY A 239 -14.90 -26.19 0.78
CA GLY A 239 -16.18 -25.64 1.25
C GLY A 239 -16.39 -24.17 0.84
N PHE A 240 -15.78 -23.74 -0.26
CA PHE A 240 -15.79 -22.36 -0.72
C PHE A 240 -16.74 -22.19 -1.91
N ARG A 241 -17.48 -21.08 -1.94
CA ARG A 241 -18.37 -20.74 -3.07
C ARG A 241 -17.90 -19.44 -3.70
N ALA A 242 -17.66 -19.45 -5.02
CA ALA A 242 -17.38 -18.27 -5.82
C ALA A 242 -18.51 -18.04 -6.83
N LYS A 243 -18.85 -16.78 -7.07
CA LYS A 243 -19.90 -16.38 -8.04
C LYS A 243 -19.40 -16.43 -9.48
N GLY A 244 -18.07 -16.56 -9.70
CA GLY A 244 -17.47 -16.69 -11.01
C GLY A 244 -15.95 -16.67 -10.98
N LEU A 245 -15.38 -17.20 -12.06
CA LEU A 245 -13.96 -17.23 -12.36
C LEU A 245 -13.71 -16.32 -13.55
N PHE A 246 -12.83 -15.33 -13.41
CA PHE A 246 -12.59 -14.32 -14.42
C PHE A 246 -11.10 -14.22 -14.75
N VAL A 247 -10.82 -13.85 -16.00
CA VAL A 247 -9.51 -13.46 -16.49
C VAL A 247 -9.52 -11.95 -16.74
N MET A 248 -8.52 -11.26 -16.22
CA MET A 248 -8.31 -9.83 -16.40
C MET A 248 -7.16 -9.58 -17.38
N ASP A 249 -7.30 -8.62 -18.28
CA ASP A 249 -6.31 -8.20 -19.27
C ASP A 249 -5.13 -7.42 -18.66
N GLY A 250 -4.46 -8.02 -17.66
CA GLY A 250 -3.31 -7.44 -16.97
C GLY A 250 -2.13 -7.15 -17.89
N SER A 251 -1.96 -8.01 -18.93
CA SER A 251 -0.92 -7.89 -19.97
C SER A 251 -0.93 -6.56 -20.72
N ARG A 252 -2.06 -5.87 -20.73
CA ARG A 252 -2.19 -4.54 -21.35
C ARG A 252 -1.34 -3.46 -20.65
N ARG A 253 -1.04 -3.63 -19.36
CA ARG A 253 -0.32 -2.66 -18.54
C ARG A 253 1.02 -3.16 -18.05
N SER A 254 1.09 -4.42 -17.68
CA SER A 254 2.28 -5.00 -17.06
C SER A 254 2.49 -6.44 -17.48
N ALA A 255 3.75 -6.89 -17.50
CA ALA A 255 4.11 -8.28 -17.70
C ALA A 255 4.10 -9.08 -16.38
N HIS A 256 3.84 -8.46 -15.23
CA HIS A 256 3.77 -9.15 -13.94
C HIS A 256 2.52 -10.05 -13.86
N GLY A 257 2.72 -11.31 -13.46
CA GLY A 257 1.63 -12.25 -13.20
C GLY A 257 1.08 -12.09 -11.78
N ASN A 258 -0.25 -12.17 -11.63
CA ASN A 258 -0.92 -12.13 -10.33
C ASN A 258 -2.29 -12.84 -10.41
N ALA A 259 -2.84 -13.18 -9.23
CA ALA A 259 -4.24 -13.59 -9.05
C ALA A 259 -4.75 -13.01 -7.74
N TYR A 260 -6.05 -12.78 -7.64
CA TYR A 260 -6.63 -12.28 -6.41
C TYR A 260 -8.09 -12.68 -6.26
N PHE A 261 -8.53 -12.70 -5.01
CA PHE A 261 -9.94 -12.83 -4.67
C PHE A 261 -10.54 -11.46 -4.37
N THR A 262 -11.80 -11.29 -4.73
CA THR A 262 -12.53 -10.06 -4.47
C THR A 262 -14.00 -10.33 -4.15
N GLY A 263 -14.66 -9.35 -3.53
CA GLY A 263 -16.05 -9.46 -3.10
C GLY A 263 -16.22 -10.06 -1.68
N LEU A 264 -17.40 -9.91 -1.12
CA LEU A 264 -17.77 -10.35 0.22
C LEU A 264 -18.90 -11.40 0.16
N GLY A 265 -18.91 -12.33 1.10
CA GLY A 265 -19.98 -13.32 1.25
C GLY A 265 -20.20 -14.17 -0.02
N ALA A 266 -21.42 -14.21 -0.53
CA ALA A 266 -21.81 -14.94 -1.74
C ALA A 266 -21.39 -14.24 -3.05
N ALA A 267 -20.92 -13.00 -3.00
CA ALA A 267 -20.48 -12.24 -4.17
C ALA A 267 -18.97 -12.40 -4.48
N LYS A 268 -18.30 -13.34 -3.85
CA LYS A 268 -16.87 -13.60 -4.06
C LYS A 268 -16.56 -14.00 -5.51
N ARG A 269 -15.54 -13.39 -6.08
CA ARG A 269 -15.03 -13.66 -7.43
C ARG A 269 -13.55 -14.00 -7.36
N ILE A 270 -13.10 -14.85 -8.24
CA ILE A 270 -11.69 -15.18 -8.45
C ILE A 270 -11.27 -14.54 -9.75
N VAL A 271 -10.20 -13.78 -9.71
CA VAL A 271 -9.66 -13.07 -10.88
C VAL A 271 -8.21 -13.50 -11.08
N PHE A 272 -7.96 -14.08 -12.24
CA PHE A 272 -6.63 -14.40 -12.71
C PHE A 272 -6.18 -13.31 -13.69
N PHE A 273 -4.91 -12.92 -13.63
CA PHE A 273 -4.32 -12.14 -14.70
C PHE A 273 -4.02 -13.07 -15.88
N ASP A 274 -4.28 -12.62 -17.09
CA ASP A 274 -3.88 -13.34 -18.31
C ASP A 274 -2.38 -13.69 -18.26
N THR A 275 -1.53 -12.78 -17.82
CA THR A 275 -0.08 -12.98 -17.63
C THR A 275 0.28 -14.08 -16.62
N LEU A 276 -0.59 -14.43 -15.68
CA LEU A 276 -0.38 -15.55 -14.76
C LEU A 276 -0.68 -16.87 -15.45
N LEU A 277 -1.82 -16.94 -16.16
CA LEU A 277 -2.27 -18.15 -16.85
C LEU A 277 -1.34 -18.55 -18.00
N ASP A 278 -0.67 -17.56 -18.63
CA ASP A 278 0.35 -17.80 -19.67
C ASP A 278 1.63 -18.45 -19.11
N LYS A 279 1.89 -18.37 -17.81
CA LYS A 279 3.16 -18.79 -17.19
C LYS A 279 3.05 -20.05 -16.36
N LEU A 280 1.90 -20.29 -15.75
CA LEU A 280 1.67 -21.40 -14.83
C LEU A 280 0.85 -22.51 -15.50
N ASP A 281 1.19 -23.76 -15.22
CA ASP A 281 0.35 -24.89 -15.59
C ASP A 281 -0.88 -25.01 -14.66
N ALA A 282 -1.83 -25.86 -15.03
CA ALA A 282 -3.09 -25.99 -14.30
C ALA A 282 -2.90 -26.45 -12.83
N ASP A 283 -1.89 -27.31 -12.57
CA ASP A 283 -1.58 -27.76 -11.20
C ASP A 283 -0.99 -26.64 -10.35
N GLU A 284 -0.15 -25.80 -10.97
CA GLU A 284 0.46 -24.63 -10.31
C GLU A 284 -0.60 -23.56 -10.01
N VAL A 285 -1.52 -23.32 -10.94
CA VAL A 285 -2.66 -22.40 -10.72
C VAL A 285 -3.54 -22.92 -9.59
N GLU A 286 -3.83 -24.23 -9.54
CA GLU A 286 -4.57 -24.86 -8.44
C GLU A 286 -3.86 -24.65 -7.08
N ALA A 287 -2.54 -24.83 -7.04
CA ALA A 287 -1.75 -24.68 -5.83
C ALA A 287 -1.70 -23.20 -5.35
N VAL A 288 -1.54 -22.24 -6.26
CA VAL A 288 -1.63 -20.80 -5.94
C VAL A 288 -3.03 -20.46 -5.43
N LEU A 289 -4.07 -20.98 -6.07
CA LEU A 289 -5.44 -20.76 -5.62
C LEU A 289 -5.70 -21.37 -4.23
N ALA A 290 -5.15 -22.55 -3.94
CA ALA A 290 -5.22 -23.14 -2.61
C ALA A 290 -4.54 -22.27 -1.54
N HIS A 291 -3.44 -21.59 -1.88
CA HIS A 291 -2.81 -20.61 -0.99
C HIS A 291 -3.74 -19.42 -0.73
N GLU A 292 -4.33 -18.85 -1.75
CA GLU A 292 -5.29 -17.75 -1.61
C GLU A 292 -6.52 -18.16 -0.77
N LEU A 293 -7.02 -19.41 -0.95
CA LEU A 293 -8.09 -19.97 -0.13
C LEU A 293 -7.67 -20.11 1.34
N GLY A 294 -6.39 -20.32 1.61
CA GLY A 294 -5.82 -20.32 2.96
C GLY A 294 -6.04 -18.99 3.70
N HIS A 295 -5.91 -17.86 3.01
CA HIS A 295 -6.23 -16.56 3.58
C HIS A 295 -7.70 -16.43 3.98
N PHE A 296 -8.61 -16.99 3.19
CA PHE A 296 -10.03 -17.01 3.53
C PHE A 296 -10.37 -18.00 4.64
N HIS A 297 -9.82 -19.20 4.60
CA HIS A 297 -10.01 -20.23 5.63
C HIS A 297 -9.63 -19.70 7.02
N HIS A 298 -8.47 -19.07 7.12
CA HIS A 298 -7.98 -18.47 8.36
C HIS A 298 -8.60 -17.10 8.68
N ARG A 299 -9.51 -16.60 7.83
CA ARG A 299 -10.22 -15.31 8.02
C ARG A 299 -9.25 -14.13 8.21
N HIS A 300 -8.12 -14.12 7.50
CA HIS A 300 -7.08 -13.10 7.67
C HIS A 300 -7.60 -11.67 7.49
N LEU A 301 -8.53 -11.45 6.54
CA LEU A 301 -9.19 -10.16 6.34
C LEU A 301 -9.97 -9.73 7.59
N LEU A 302 -10.78 -10.63 8.17
CA LEU A 302 -11.57 -10.31 9.36
C LEU A 302 -10.68 -10.05 10.58
N ARG A 303 -9.61 -10.85 10.76
CA ARG A 303 -8.62 -10.61 11.82
C ARG A 303 -7.94 -9.25 11.65
N ARG A 304 -7.60 -8.89 10.42
CA ARG A 304 -7.01 -7.57 10.10
C ARG A 304 -7.99 -6.44 10.40
N LEU A 305 -9.26 -6.57 9.99
CA LEU A 305 -10.31 -5.60 10.30
C LEU A 305 -10.55 -5.46 11.80
N ALA A 306 -10.57 -6.57 12.55
CA ALA A 306 -10.77 -6.58 14.01
C ALA A 306 -9.67 -5.82 14.77
N VAL A 307 -8.47 -5.68 14.20
CA VAL A 307 -7.37 -4.90 14.78
C VAL A 307 -7.36 -3.47 14.23
N LEU A 308 -7.52 -3.30 12.94
CA LEU A 308 -7.40 -1.99 12.30
C LEU A 308 -8.59 -1.07 12.59
N ALA A 309 -9.81 -1.62 12.74
CA ALA A 309 -10.98 -0.78 13.04
C ALA A 309 -10.87 -0.09 14.41
N PRO A 310 -10.60 -0.78 15.54
CA PRO A 310 -10.40 -0.09 16.82
C PRO A 310 -9.12 0.76 16.82
N ALA A 311 -8.05 0.35 16.15
CA ALA A 311 -6.83 1.16 16.05
C ALA A 311 -7.11 2.49 15.32
N SER A 312 -7.86 2.46 14.22
CA SER A 312 -8.24 3.69 13.49
C SER A 312 -9.19 4.58 14.30
N LEU A 313 -10.08 3.98 15.12
CA LEU A 313 -10.89 4.75 16.07
C LEU A 313 -10.00 5.51 17.06
N GLY A 314 -9.00 4.82 17.65
CA GLY A 314 -8.03 5.45 18.55
C GLY A 314 -7.21 6.56 17.87
N VAL A 315 -6.82 6.35 16.61
CA VAL A 315 -6.11 7.35 15.80
C VAL A 315 -6.97 8.59 15.56
N LEU A 316 -8.27 8.42 15.22
CA LEU A 316 -9.19 9.54 15.03
C LEU A 316 -9.56 10.22 16.36
N ALA A 317 -9.66 9.48 17.46
CA ALA A 317 -9.84 10.06 18.78
C ALA A 317 -8.63 10.92 19.19
N LEU A 318 -7.41 10.45 18.89
CA LEU A 318 -6.19 11.23 19.07
C LEU A 318 -6.22 12.52 18.23
N LEU A 319 -6.63 12.44 16.97
CA LEU A 319 -6.81 13.63 16.14
C LEU A 319 -7.87 14.58 16.74
N GLY A 320 -8.99 14.03 17.24
CA GLY A 320 -10.03 14.81 17.90
C GLY A 320 -9.53 15.59 19.12
N TRP A 321 -8.60 15.01 19.85
CA TRP A 321 -7.93 15.69 20.98
C TRP A 321 -6.88 16.70 20.50
N LEU A 322 -6.03 16.32 19.53
CA LEU A 322 -4.98 17.21 18.97
C LEU A 322 -5.56 18.45 18.32
N ALA A 323 -6.69 18.33 17.62
CA ALA A 323 -7.37 19.45 16.97
C ALA A 323 -7.84 20.56 17.94
N GLN A 324 -7.86 20.28 19.23
CA GLN A 324 -8.19 21.26 20.29
C GLN A 324 -6.93 21.89 20.92
N GLN A 325 -5.73 21.48 20.49
CA GLN A 325 -4.48 21.89 21.10
C GLN A 325 -3.78 22.96 20.25
N PRO A 326 -3.66 24.22 20.70
CA PRO A 326 -2.94 25.25 19.92
C PRO A 326 -1.49 24.88 19.59
N TRP A 327 -0.81 24.16 20.50
CA TRP A 327 0.57 23.72 20.30
C TRP A 327 0.73 22.70 19.18
N PHE A 328 -0.34 21.99 18.82
CA PHE A 328 -0.32 21.06 17.69
C PHE A 328 -0.14 21.80 16.36
N PHE A 329 -0.86 22.89 16.17
CA PHE A 329 -0.77 23.72 14.97
C PHE A 329 0.55 24.51 14.94
N SER A 330 0.82 25.29 15.97
CA SER A 330 2.03 26.13 16.03
C SER A 330 3.32 25.30 16.01
N GLY A 331 3.33 24.14 16.67
CA GLY A 331 4.45 23.21 16.65
C GLY A 331 4.71 22.55 15.30
N LEU A 332 3.76 22.62 14.36
CA LEU A 332 3.89 22.08 13.00
C LEU A 332 3.83 23.17 11.92
N GLY A 333 4.07 24.45 12.31
CA GLY A 333 4.22 25.56 11.38
C GLY A 333 2.91 26.21 10.92
N MET A 334 1.80 25.99 11.64
CA MET A 334 0.53 26.64 11.35
C MET A 334 0.11 27.60 12.48
N HIS A 335 -0.46 28.73 12.08
CA HIS A 335 -1.05 29.71 12.97
C HIS A 335 -2.58 29.64 12.99
N SER A 336 -3.17 29.08 11.94
CA SER A 336 -4.61 28.86 11.82
C SER A 336 -5.01 27.51 12.40
N ALA A 337 -5.98 27.52 13.34
CA ALA A 337 -6.40 26.34 14.08
C ALA A 337 -7.85 25.98 13.71
N ASP A 338 -8.05 25.35 12.57
CA ASP A 338 -9.33 24.79 12.15
C ASP A 338 -9.24 23.27 11.88
N LEU A 339 -10.40 22.62 11.74
CA LEU A 339 -10.45 21.16 11.58
C LEU A 339 -9.88 20.68 10.26
N ALA A 340 -9.98 21.45 9.17
CA ALA A 340 -9.38 21.08 7.89
C ALA A 340 -7.85 21.13 7.97
N SER A 341 -7.31 22.16 8.63
CA SER A 341 -5.88 22.27 8.93
C SER A 341 -5.40 21.13 9.84
N ALA A 342 -6.18 20.74 10.86
CA ALA A 342 -5.86 19.59 11.71
C ALA A 342 -5.79 18.29 10.90
N LEU A 343 -6.77 18.03 10.02
CA LEU A 343 -6.77 16.87 9.11
C LEU A 343 -5.58 16.88 8.17
N ALA A 344 -5.26 18.05 7.58
CA ALA A 344 -4.10 18.19 6.68
C ALA A 344 -2.78 17.90 7.39
N LEU A 345 -2.54 18.54 8.54
CA LEU A 345 -1.34 18.31 9.36
C LEU A 345 -1.24 16.84 9.77
N PHE A 346 -2.32 16.28 10.27
CA PHE A 346 -2.34 14.89 10.73
C PHE A 346 -2.01 13.91 9.60
N THR A 347 -2.55 14.14 8.40
CA THR A 347 -2.24 13.34 7.20
C THR A 347 -0.75 13.41 6.84
N LEU A 348 -0.11 14.58 6.97
CA LEU A 348 1.30 14.76 6.68
C LEU A 348 2.22 14.12 7.75
N VAL A 349 1.84 14.23 9.04
CA VAL A 349 2.76 13.83 10.12
C VAL A 349 2.54 12.42 10.65
N LEU A 350 1.35 11.85 10.51
CA LEU A 350 1.05 10.49 10.98
C LEU A 350 2.01 9.42 10.42
N PRO A 351 2.37 9.42 9.12
CA PRO A 351 3.34 8.48 8.57
C PRO A 351 4.72 8.59 9.22
N VAL A 352 5.15 9.81 9.61
CA VAL A 352 6.44 10.05 10.26
C VAL A 352 6.49 9.37 11.63
N PHE A 353 5.43 9.52 12.43
CA PHE A 353 5.35 8.92 13.76
C PHE A 353 5.03 7.42 13.74
N SER A 354 4.34 6.94 12.73
CA SER A 354 3.96 5.53 12.61
C SER A 354 5.03 4.64 11.95
N PHE A 355 6.03 5.20 11.29
CA PHE A 355 7.11 4.46 10.63
C PHE A 355 7.76 3.38 11.50
N PRO A 356 8.06 3.59 12.81
CA PRO A 356 8.62 2.56 13.68
C PRO A 356 7.73 1.33 13.88
N LEU A 357 6.43 1.41 13.55
CA LEU A 357 5.48 0.31 13.68
C LEU A 357 5.48 -0.63 12.44
N ALA A 358 6.12 -0.21 11.34
CA ALA A 358 6.16 -0.98 10.08
C ALA A 358 6.64 -2.44 10.26
N PRO A 359 7.69 -2.76 11.05
CA PRO A 359 8.12 -4.14 11.27
C PRO A 359 7.07 -5.03 11.93
N LEU A 360 6.21 -4.47 12.79
CA LEU A 360 5.12 -5.22 13.45
C LEU A 360 4.06 -5.65 12.42
N ALA A 361 3.65 -4.71 11.55
CA ALA A 361 2.71 -4.98 10.47
C ALA A 361 3.26 -6.02 9.48
N SER A 362 4.52 -5.87 9.09
CA SER A 362 5.22 -6.81 8.20
C SER A 362 5.37 -8.20 8.83
N HIS A 363 5.70 -8.29 10.12
CA HIS A 363 5.78 -9.56 10.85
C HIS A 363 4.42 -10.28 10.87
N TRP A 364 3.36 -9.56 11.18
CA TRP A 364 2.01 -10.11 11.22
C TRP A 364 1.55 -10.60 9.84
N SER A 365 1.84 -9.83 8.79
CA SER A 365 1.54 -10.25 7.41
C SER A 365 2.27 -11.56 7.05
N ARG A 366 3.58 -11.65 7.31
CA ARG A 366 4.37 -12.87 7.03
C ARG A 366 3.86 -14.10 7.78
N LYS A 367 3.32 -13.96 9.00
CA LYS A 367 2.68 -15.05 9.72
C LYS A 367 1.48 -15.59 8.95
N HIS A 368 0.64 -14.72 8.42
CA HIS A 368 -0.51 -15.09 7.61
C HIS A 368 -0.12 -15.82 6.32
N GLU A 369 0.99 -15.43 5.69
CA GLU A 369 1.53 -16.13 4.52
C GLU A 369 1.90 -17.58 4.84
N PHE A 370 2.57 -17.82 5.96
CA PHE A 370 2.92 -19.18 6.38
C PHE A 370 1.69 -20.01 6.74
N GLU A 371 0.65 -19.41 7.31
CA GLU A 371 -0.63 -20.09 7.57
C GLU A 371 -1.32 -20.47 6.26
N ALA A 372 -1.28 -19.59 5.24
CA ALA A 372 -1.83 -19.85 3.91
C ALA A 372 -1.03 -20.92 3.15
N ASP A 373 0.31 -20.88 3.21
CA ASP A 373 1.19 -21.92 2.63
C ASP A 373 0.91 -23.31 3.23
N ALA A 374 0.78 -23.39 4.55
CA ALA A 374 0.48 -24.64 5.23
C ALA A 374 -0.93 -25.17 4.90
N TYR A 375 -1.89 -24.29 4.67
CA TYR A 375 -3.21 -24.67 4.18
C TYR A 375 -3.13 -25.21 2.74
N ALA A 376 -2.45 -24.50 1.84
CA ALA A 376 -2.27 -24.91 0.46
C ALA A 376 -1.63 -26.30 0.34
N ALA A 377 -0.59 -26.57 1.13
CA ALA A 377 0.09 -27.85 1.16
C ALA A 377 -0.83 -29.04 1.58
N ARG A 378 -1.95 -28.77 2.26
CA ARG A 378 -2.96 -29.80 2.62
C ARG A 378 -4.05 -29.97 1.56
N GLN A 379 -4.28 -28.94 0.73
CA GLN A 379 -5.38 -28.93 -0.24
C GLN A 379 -4.92 -29.19 -1.68
N ALA A 380 -3.65 -28.96 -1.97
CA ALA A 380 -3.04 -29.13 -3.28
C ALA A 380 -1.60 -29.69 -3.13
N ASP A 381 -0.95 -30.00 -4.25
CA ASP A 381 0.44 -30.43 -4.25
C ASP A 381 1.39 -29.27 -3.84
N ALA A 382 2.07 -29.43 -2.70
CA ALA A 382 3.04 -28.45 -2.22
C ALA A 382 4.25 -28.30 -3.15
N GLY A 383 4.63 -29.34 -3.91
CA GLY A 383 5.67 -29.25 -4.94
C GLY A 383 5.26 -28.34 -6.09
N LYS A 384 3.98 -28.35 -6.46
CA LYS A 384 3.41 -27.43 -7.46
C LYS A 384 3.36 -25.99 -6.96
N LEU A 385 3.07 -25.78 -5.70
CA LEU A 385 3.16 -24.43 -5.09
C LEU A 385 4.60 -23.93 -5.10
N VAL A 386 5.58 -24.78 -4.76
CA VAL A 386 7.02 -24.44 -4.87
C VAL A 386 7.38 -24.08 -6.31
N SER A 387 6.98 -24.89 -7.29
CA SER A 387 7.22 -24.62 -8.71
C SER A 387 6.61 -23.29 -9.15
N ALA A 388 5.35 -23.03 -8.79
CA ALA A 388 4.67 -21.77 -9.08
C ALA A 388 5.41 -20.57 -8.48
N LEU A 389 5.82 -20.66 -7.22
CA LEU A 389 6.60 -19.61 -6.55
C LEU A 389 7.92 -19.33 -7.29
N VAL A 390 8.68 -20.37 -7.66
CA VAL A 390 9.95 -20.23 -8.40
C VAL A 390 9.71 -19.51 -9.72
N LYS A 391 8.68 -19.91 -10.49
CA LYS A 391 8.32 -19.27 -11.76
C LYS A 391 7.93 -17.80 -11.55
N LEU A 392 7.09 -17.50 -10.56
CA LEU A 392 6.65 -16.14 -10.26
C LEU A 392 7.83 -15.25 -9.83
N TYR A 393 8.76 -15.75 -9.02
CA TYR A 393 9.96 -15.00 -8.63
C TYR A 393 10.86 -14.71 -9.84
N ARG A 394 11.09 -15.71 -10.71
CA ARG A 394 11.86 -15.54 -11.94
C ARG A 394 11.21 -14.52 -12.87
N ASP A 395 9.93 -14.68 -13.15
CA ASP A 395 9.22 -13.95 -14.20
C ASP A 395 8.84 -12.52 -13.78
N ASN A 396 8.70 -12.28 -12.48
CA ASN A 396 8.51 -10.94 -11.91
C ASN A 396 9.83 -10.25 -11.52
N ALA A 397 10.99 -10.88 -11.81
CA ALA A 397 12.32 -10.44 -11.39
C ALA A 397 12.38 -10.04 -9.91
N SER A 398 11.74 -10.82 -9.06
CA SER A 398 11.81 -10.64 -7.62
C SER A 398 13.17 -11.13 -7.10
N THR A 399 13.84 -10.34 -6.25
CA THR A 399 15.16 -10.74 -5.72
C THR A 399 15.07 -12.02 -4.91
N LEU A 400 16.01 -12.94 -5.16
CA LEU A 400 16.15 -14.19 -4.40
C LEU A 400 16.94 -14.00 -3.12
N THR A 401 17.65 -12.88 -3.01
CA THR A 401 18.56 -12.55 -1.92
C THR A 401 18.22 -11.20 -1.28
N PRO A 402 17.02 -11.03 -0.69
CA PRO A 402 16.68 -9.80 0.01
C PRO A 402 17.54 -9.66 1.27
N ASP A 403 17.94 -8.43 1.63
CA ASP A 403 18.60 -8.19 2.91
C ASP A 403 17.67 -8.56 4.07
N PRO A 404 18.11 -9.36 5.04
CA PRO A 404 17.23 -9.84 6.11
C PRO A 404 16.63 -8.75 7.00
N LEU A 405 17.36 -7.65 7.24
CA LEU A 405 16.87 -6.55 8.06
C LEU A 405 15.86 -5.70 7.27
N TYR A 406 16.17 -5.38 6.02
CA TYR A 406 15.23 -4.72 5.12
C TYR A 406 13.93 -5.52 4.98
N SER A 407 14.05 -6.82 4.75
CA SER A 407 12.91 -7.72 4.62
C SER A 407 12.04 -7.76 5.89
N ARG A 408 12.66 -7.74 7.10
CA ARG A 408 11.90 -7.66 8.35
C ARG A 408 11.08 -6.38 8.47
N PHE A 409 11.59 -5.29 7.93
CA PHE A 409 10.95 -3.98 7.99
C PHE A 409 9.83 -3.81 6.94
N HIS A 410 10.09 -4.23 5.68
CA HIS A 410 9.28 -3.81 4.54
C HIS A 410 8.52 -4.95 3.86
N ASP A 411 9.01 -6.20 3.92
CA ASP A 411 8.39 -7.28 3.17
C ASP A 411 7.16 -7.83 3.90
N SER A 412 6.00 -7.72 3.26
CA SER A 412 4.74 -8.33 3.71
C SER A 412 4.72 -9.85 3.48
N HIS A 413 5.50 -10.35 2.53
CA HIS A 413 5.68 -11.78 2.25
C HIS A 413 7.07 -12.24 2.74
N PRO A 414 7.18 -13.48 3.26
CA PRO A 414 8.49 -14.04 3.60
C PRO A 414 9.35 -14.20 2.34
N PRO A 415 10.69 -14.12 2.45
CA PRO A 415 11.60 -14.46 1.35
C PRO A 415 11.30 -15.84 0.77
N ALA A 416 11.39 -15.98 -0.57
CA ALA A 416 11.07 -17.22 -1.28
C ALA A 416 11.79 -18.44 -0.72
N ALA A 417 13.08 -18.31 -0.40
CA ALA A 417 13.87 -19.40 0.17
C ALA A 417 13.27 -19.95 1.47
N LEU A 418 12.74 -19.08 2.34
CA LEU A 418 12.09 -19.49 3.60
C LEU A 418 10.76 -20.18 3.36
N ARG A 419 9.95 -19.68 2.40
CA ARG A 419 8.67 -20.31 2.02
C ARG A 419 8.90 -21.69 1.44
N ILE A 420 9.85 -21.83 0.49
CA ILE A 420 10.19 -23.10 -0.16
C ILE A 420 10.70 -24.12 0.87
N ALA A 421 11.66 -23.73 1.72
CA ALA A 421 12.18 -24.62 2.75
C ALA A 421 11.07 -25.15 3.68
N ARG A 422 10.12 -24.29 4.06
CA ARG A 422 9.00 -24.68 4.90
C ARG A 422 7.99 -25.58 4.18
N LEU A 423 7.67 -25.30 2.93
CA LEU A 423 6.79 -26.14 2.12
C LEU A 423 7.39 -27.55 1.90
N GLN A 424 8.70 -27.63 1.62
CA GLN A 424 9.41 -28.90 1.49
C GLN A 424 9.45 -29.70 2.80
N ALA A 425 9.52 -29.02 3.95
CA ALA A 425 9.45 -29.69 5.24
C ALA A 425 8.05 -30.25 5.54
N LEU A 426 6.98 -29.69 4.97
CA LEU A 426 5.60 -30.19 5.11
C LEU A 426 5.29 -31.39 4.21
N GLN A 427 6.15 -31.72 3.23
CA GLN A 427 6.03 -32.88 2.36
C GLN A 427 6.69 -34.15 2.93
N ARG A 428 7.49 -34.00 3.96
CA ARG A 428 8.16 -35.11 4.68
C ARG A 428 7.29 -35.64 5.83
#